data_d6e5149c50793d070bc8d8131e9bfe10
#
_entry.id   d6e5149c50793d070bc8d8131e9bfe10
#
_cell.length_a   1.000
_cell.length_b   1.000
_cell.length_c   1.000
_cell.angle_alpha   90.00
_cell.angle_beta   90.00
_cell.angle_gamma   90.00
#
_symmetry.space_group_name_H-M   'P 1'
#
loop_
_entity.id
_entity.type
_entity.pdbx_description
1 polymer ?
#
loop_
_entity_poly.entity_id
_entity_poly.type
_entity_poly.pdbx_seq_one_letter_code
_entity_poly.pdbx_strand_id
1 'polypeptide(L)'
;PKPLPHATPPPRNKSRKGTGRIGAEWLHGPPQNPWGLLQTPQQKVACSMEIRLGLTFDDVLLQPGESDVLPSQADTSTFVTKAIKLNIPILSSAMDTVTEADMAIVMAQLGGIGVLHRNLSVEEQADAVRAVKRFESGMVVNPITILPNATLADAQMLMKRHRISGIPVVEASGKLVGILTHRDTRFAENPAQPVSELMTKDNLATVKVGVGQEEAQRLLHQRRIEKLLVVDEAYHCVGLITVKDIEKAVTYPQATKDGTGRLRVAAATTVGEKGLERSRALIDAECDLIVIDTAHGHSKQVSAAVEAVKRLSNNVQVVAGNVATAEATKALIGAGADCVKVGIGPGSICTTRVVAGVGVPQLTAVMDSAEEAAKQGVPVIADGGLRTSGDLAKALAAGAGCVMVGSLLAGTAEAPGETFLYQGRAYKSYRGMGSVGAMARGSADRYFQADIKDQMKLVPEGIEGQVPFKGPAKDVIHQLVGGVKAAMGYTGSATIKDLQERARFVQITNAGLSESHVHDVTITREAPNYPTR
;
A
#
# COMPACT_ATOMS: atom_id res chain seq x y z
N PRO A 1 -3.41 57.85 6.15
CA PRO A 1 -3.26 57.09 7.37
C PRO A 1 -1.87 57.33 7.96
N LYS A 2 -1.87 57.84 9.18
CA LYS A 2 -0.68 58.31 9.90
C LYS A 2 0.12 57.12 10.46
N PRO A 3 1.47 57.24 10.60
CA PRO A 3 2.30 56.23 11.23
C PRO A 3 2.29 56.34 12.77
N LEU A 4 2.40 55.18 13.46
CA LEU A 4 2.52 55.06 14.91
C LEU A 4 3.99 55.26 15.36
N PRO A 5 4.26 55.71 16.60
CA PRO A 5 5.57 56.18 17.04
C PRO A 5 6.46 55.04 17.60
N HIS A 6 7.78 55.23 17.44
CA HIS A 6 8.86 54.38 17.94
C HIS A 6 8.97 54.40 19.47
N ALA A 7 9.13 53.24 20.09
CA ALA A 7 9.48 53.07 21.49
C ALA A 7 11.00 53.00 21.65
N THR A 8 11.54 53.82 22.57
CA THR A 8 12.95 53.88 22.96
C THR A 8 13.30 52.85 24.07
N PRO A 9 14.53 52.34 24.11
CA PRO A 9 14.96 51.39 25.13
C PRO A 9 15.43 52.04 26.42
N PRO A 10 15.37 51.38 27.59
CA PRO A 10 15.81 51.95 28.88
C PRO A 10 17.34 51.88 29.07
N PRO A 11 17.91 52.71 30.01
CA PRO A 11 19.35 52.95 30.11
C PRO A 11 20.13 51.89 30.90
N ARG A 12 21.37 51.68 30.48
CA ARG A 12 22.40 50.87 31.17
C ARG A 12 22.85 51.50 32.47
N ASN A 13 22.91 50.72 33.54
CA ASN A 13 23.50 51.17 34.80
C ASN A 13 24.95 50.68 34.90
N LYS A 14 25.81 51.61 35.34
CA LYS A 14 27.26 51.45 35.41
C LYS A 14 27.72 50.86 36.74
N SER A 15 28.79 50.12 36.65
CA SER A 15 29.65 49.53 37.68
C SER A 15 30.06 50.42 38.85
N ARG A 16 30.20 49.85 40.05
CA ARG A 16 31.16 50.30 41.04
C ARG A 16 31.98 49.12 41.59
N LYS A 17 33.30 49.26 41.45
CA LYS A 17 34.34 48.48 42.12
C LYS A 17 34.45 48.88 43.57
N GLY A 18 34.69 47.98 44.48
CA GLY A 18 35.08 48.23 45.85
C GLY A 18 35.84 47.03 46.40
N THR A 19 37.12 47.23 46.62
CA THR A 19 38.12 46.34 47.26
C THR A 19 37.96 46.35 48.75
N GLY A 20 38.16 45.22 49.44
CA GLY A 20 38.32 45.18 50.91
C GLY A 20 38.58 43.75 51.40
N ARG A 21 39.83 43.39 51.61
CA ARG A 21 40.27 42.25 52.43
C ARG A 21 40.10 42.56 53.90
N ILE A 22 39.56 41.67 54.74
CA ILE A 22 39.98 41.42 56.13
C ILE A 22 39.60 39.96 56.49
N GLY A 23 40.58 39.18 56.98
CA GLY A 23 40.38 37.83 57.45
C GLY A 23 39.93 37.77 58.91
N ALA A 24 39.32 36.69 59.29
CA ALA A 24 39.28 36.16 60.70
C ALA A 24 38.83 34.68 60.61
N GLU A 25 39.74 33.82 61.07
CA GLU A 25 39.45 32.43 61.45
C GLU A 25 38.50 32.39 62.65
N TRP A 26 37.47 31.57 62.60
CA TRP A 26 36.83 30.96 63.74
C TRP A 26 36.44 29.52 63.49
N LEU A 27 37.07 28.63 64.26
CA LEU A 27 36.75 27.23 64.44
C LEU A 27 35.39 27.06 65.12
N HIS A 28 34.41 26.45 64.46
CA HIS A 28 33.34 25.73 65.14
C HIS A 28 32.91 24.53 64.28
N GLY A 29 32.95 23.33 64.91
CA GLY A 29 32.49 22.07 64.28
C GLY A 29 30.98 22.07 64.00
N PRO A 30 30.49 21.15 63.21
CA PRO A 30 29.09 21.12 62.84
C PRO A 30 28.19 20.70 64.00
N PRO A 31 27.00 21.30 64.19
CA PRO A 31 26.06 20.88 65.21
C PRO A 31 25.54 19.47 64.92
N GLN A 32 25.56 18.62 65.93
CA GLN A 32 24.94 17.30 65.92
C GLN A 32 23.42 17.44 65.80
N ASN A 33 22.83 16.81 64.81
CA ASN A 33 21.38 16.77 64.52
C ASN A 33 20.72 15.72 65.46
N PRO A 34 19.84 16.11 66.43
CA PRO A 34 19.28 15.18 67.44
C PRO A 34 18.06 14.39 66.91
N TRP A 35 17.69 14.54 65.68
CA TRP A 35 16.58 13.79 65.09
C TRP A 35 17.11 12.83 63.99
N GLY A 36 17.31 11.57 64.39
CA GLY A 36 17.69 10.48 63.51
C GLY A 36 16.59 10.19 62.45
N LEU A 37 16.47 11.05 61.47
CA LEU A 37 15.72 10.74 60.26
C LEU A 37 16.60 9.84 59.38
N LEU A 38 16.16 8.60 59.22
CA LEU A 38 16.66 7.65 58.27
C LEU A 38 16.84 8.35 56.90
N GLN A 39 18.07 8.54 56.49
CA GLN A 39 18.39 8.90 55.12
C GLN A 39 18.00 7.71 54.25
N THR A 40 16.81 7.77 53.64
CA THR A 40 16.51 6.93 52.49
C THR A 40 17.57 7.21 51.43
N PRO A 41 18.21 6.18 50.87
CA PRO A 41 19.13 6.41 49.76
C PRO A 41 18.32 7.05 48.61
N GLN A 42 18.59 8.32 48.35
CA GLN A 42 18.16 8.91 47.07
C GLN A 42 18.84 8.11 45.99
N GLN A 43 18.10 7.15 45.42
CA GLN A 43 18.44 6.60 44.12
C GLN A 43 18.49 7.79 43.16
N LYS A 44 19.69 8.24 42.81
CA LYS A 44 19.93 9.06 41.63
C LYS A 44 19.53 8.20 40.45
N VAL A 45 18.27 8.31 39.99
CA VAL A 45 17.87 7.88 38.67
C VAL A 45 18.58 8.86 37.72
N ALA A 46 19.80 8.53 37.37
CA ALA A 46 20.48 9.16 36.25
C ALA A 46 19.77 8.65 34.99
N CYS A 47 18.65 9.24 34.64
CA CYS A 47 18.03 9.06 33.35
C CYS A 47 18.89 9.86 32.36
N SER A 48 19.96 9.26 31.84
CA SER A 48 20.67 9.77 30.67
C SER A 48 19.79 9.46 29.48
N MET A 49 18.78 10.29 29.23
CA MET A 49 17.97 10.19 28.04
C MET A 49 18.82 10.63 26.85
N GLU A 50 19.23 9.69 26.01
CA GLU A 50 19.92 9.98 24.76
C GLU A 50 18.89 10.44 23.73
N ILE A 51 19.07 11.64 23.18
CA ILE A 51 18.26 12.17 22.09
C ILE A 51 19.07 12.01 20.80
N ARG A 52 18.64 11.04 19.95
CA ARG A 52 19.27 10.82 18.64
C ARG A 52 18.63 11.70 17.57
N LEU A 53 19.41 12.06 16.55
CA LEU A 53 18.93 12.76 15.37
C LEU A 53 18.09 11.82 14.51
N GLY A 54 16.88 12.25 14.13
CA GLY A 54 16.02 11.57 13.17
C GLY A 54 15.88 12.38 11.88
N LEU A 55 16.05 11.73 10.73
CA LEU A 55 16.00 12.35 9.39
C LEU A 55 14.79 11.88 8.61
N THR A 56 14.20 12.81 7.82
CA THR A 56 13.18 12.51 6.82
C THR A 56 13.73 12.66 5.40
N PHE A 57 12.90 12.46 4.39
CA PHE A 57 13.34 12.53 2.98
C PHE A 57 13.81 13.93 2.56
N ASP A 58 13.28 14.98 3.17
CA ASP A 58 13.67 16.37 2.90
C ASP A 58 15.05 16.75 3.49
N ASP A 59 15.56 15.97 4.43
CA ASP A 59 16.83 16.25 5.08
C ASP A 59 18.04 15.75 4.29
N VAL A 60 17.81 14.98 3.21
CA VAL A 60 18.87 14.34 2.45
C VAL A 60 18.64 14.40 0.95
N LEU A 61 19.75 14.28 0.18
CA LEU A 61 19.74 13.98 -1.25
C LEU A 61 20.58 12.75 -1.54
N LEU A 62 20.28 12.04 -2.64
CA LEU A 62 21.15 11.00 -3.18
C LEU A 62 22.30 11.66 -3.94
N GLN A 63 23.53 11.23 -3.69
CA GLN A 63 24.70 11.69 -4.42
C GLN A 63 24.75 11.01 -5.80
N PRO A 64 24.99 11.75 -6.88
CA PRO A 64 25.25 11.14 -8.17
C PRO A 64 26.55 10.36 -8.13
N GLY A 65 26.60 9.26 -8.87
CA GLY A 65 27.76 8.38 -9.02
C GLY A 65 28.13 8.15 -10.48
N GLU A 66 29.27 7.52 -10.71
CA GLU A 66 29.62 7.03 -12.05
C GLU A 66 28.57 6.03 -12.55
N SER A 67 28.11 6.21 -13.78
CA SER A 67 26.99 5.44 -14.32
C SER A 67 27.09 5.18 -15.81
N ASP A 68 26.93 3.91 -16.17
CA ASP A 68 26.69 3.44 -17.53
C ASP A 68 25.21 2.99 -17.71
N VAL A 69 24.35 3.23 -16.70
CA VAL A 69 22.95 2.79 -16.68
C VAL A 69 22.06 3.90 -17.22
N LEU A 70 21.41 3.66 -18.35
CA LEU A 70 20.34 4.53 -18.82
C LEU A 70 19.03 4.26 -18.05
N PRO A 71 18.20 5.26 -17.76
CA PRO A 71 16.93 5.08 -17.07
C PRO A 71 16.01 4.03 -17.72
N SER A 72 16.06 3.88 -19.05
CA SER A 72 15.29 2.87 -19.79
C SER A 72 15.76 1.42 -19.51
N GLN A 73 17.00 1.24 -19.09
CA GLN A 73 17.60 -0.07 -18.80
C GLN A 73 17.47 -0.47 -17.33
N ALA A 74 17.12 0.48 -16.45
CA ALA A 74 16.97 0.22 -15.03
C ALA A 74 15.80 -0.74 -14.75
N ASP A 75 16.08 -1.85 -14.06
CA ASP A 75 15.08 -2.82 -13.60
C ASP A 75 14.58 -2.43 -12.21
N THR A 76 13.31 -2.03 -12.14
CA THR A 76 12.63 -1.66 -10.90
C THR A 76 11.96 -2.83 -10.21
N SER A 77 12.13 -4.05 -10.71
CA SER A 77 11.56 -5.24 -10.08
C SER A 77 12.17 -5.50 -8.71
N THR A 78 11.34 -5.99 -7.79
CA THR A 78 11.70 -6.19 -6.39
C THR A 78 10.85 -7.29 -5.77
N PHE A 79 11.04 -7.53 -4.48
CA PHE A 79 10.27 -8.50 -3.70
C PHE A 79 9.53 -7.80 -2.56
N VAL A 80 8.21 -7.99 -2.48
CA VAL A 80 7.41 -7.55 -1.33
C VAL A 80 7.47 -8.55 -0.19
N THR A 81 7.63 -9.83 -0.49
CA THR A 81 8.04 -10.91 0.42
C THR A 81 9.04 -11.79 -0.29
N LYS A 82 9.70 -12.73 0.40
CA LYS A 82 10.62 -13.66 -0.27
C LYS A 82 9.96 -14.46 -1.41
N ALA A 83 8.64 -14.63 -1.37
CA ALA A 83 7.88 -15.43 -2.35
C ALA A 83 7.14 -14.60 -3.41
N ILE A 84 6.93 -13.31 -3.18
CA ILE A 84 6.14 -12.46 -4.09
C ILE A 84 7.03 -11.39 -4.70
N LYS A 85 7.30 -11.54 -6.00
CA LYS A 85 7.98 -10.54 -6.82
C LYS A 85 6.97 -9.52 -7.34
N LEU A 86 7.37 -8.24 -7.35
CA LEU A 86 6.70 -7.14 -8.04
C LEU A 86 7.59 -6.62 -9.17
N ASN A 87 7.01 -6.14 -10.26
CA ASN A 87 7.75 -5.57 -11.38
C ASN A 87 8.00 -4.06 -11.22
N ILE A 88 7.25 -3.40 -10.33
CA ILE A 88 7.52 -2.05 -9.83
C ILE A 88 7.44 -2.05 -8.30
N PRO A 89 8.25 -1.23 -7.59
CA PRO A 89 8.35 -1.28 -6.13
C PRO A 89 7.24 -0.51 -5.41
N ILE A 90 6.00 -0.51 -5.93
CA ILE A 90 4.92 0.36 -5.45
C ILE A 90 3.70 -0.45 -5.04
N LEU A 91 3.18 -0.15 -3.83
CA LEU A 91 1.90 -0.63 -3.33
C LEU A 91 0.93 0.55 -3.15
N SER A 92 -0.37 0.34 -3.38
CA SER A 92 -1.40 1.31 -2.95
C SER A 92 -1.86 1.03 -1.52
N SER A 93 -2.09 2.10 -0.75
CA SER A 93 -2.38 2.02 0.69
C SER A 93 -3.77 1.44 0.97
N ALA A 94 -3.89 0.70 2.09
CA ALA A 94 -5.13 0.13 2.60
C ALA A 94 -6.04 1.20 3.22
N MET A 95 -6.50 2.15 2.42
CA MET A 95 -7.32 3.27 2.85
C MET A 95 -8.62 3.33 2.04
N ASP A 96 -9.74 3.66 2.70
CA ASP A 96 -11.07 3.68 2.11
C ASP A 96 -11.30 4.82 1.10
N THR A 97 -10.31 5.66 0.88
CA THR A 97 -10.23 6.67 -0.17
C THR A 97 -9.09 6.45 -1.15
N VAL A 98 -8.47 5.26 -1.15
CA VAL A 98 -7.34 4.93 -2.03
C VAL A 98 -7.55 3.61 -2.76
N THR A 99 -7.79 2.48 -2.06
CA THR A 99 -7.73 1.15 -2.67
C THR A 99 -8.97 0.32 -2.43
N GLU A 100 -9.77 0.20 -3.48
CA GLU A 100 -10.77 -0.85 -3.68
C GLU A 100 -10.41 -1.69 -4.91
N ALA A 101 -11.34 -2.50 -5.43
CA ALA A 101 -11.06 -3.46 -6.50
C ALA A 101 -10.45 -2.82 -7.75
N ASP A 102 -10.97 -1.67 -8.21
CA ASP A 102 -10.51 -1.00 -9.42
C ASP A 102 -9.05 -0.52 -9.31
N MET A 103 -8.70 0.09 -8.17
CA MET A 103 -7.31 0.47 -7.89
C MET A 103 -6.40 -0.76 -7.76
N ALA A 104 -6.85 -1.83 -7.08
CA ALA A 104 -6.05 -3.04 -6.93
C ALA A 104 -5.77 -3.71 -8.28
N ILE A 105 -6.75 -3.73 -9.19
CA ILE A 105 -6.59 -4.22 -10.56
C ILE A 105 -5.52 -3.42 -11.31
N VAL A 106 -5.66 -2.10 -11.35
CA VAL A 106 -4.70 -1.23 -12.07
C VAL A 106 -3.29 -1.34 -11.48
N MET A 107 -3.17 -1.37 -10.16
CA MET A 107 -1.87 -1.56 -9.51
C MET A 107 -1.20 -2.87 -9.94
N ALA A 108 -1.94 -3.97 -9.94
CA ALA A 108 -1.41 -5.27 -10.37
C ALA A 108 -1.07 -5.28 -11.88
N GLN A 109 -1.91 -4.69 -12.75
CA GLN A 109 -1.63 -4.53 -14.18
C GLN A 109 -0.34 -3.78 -14.46
N LEU A 110 -0.06 -2.74 -13.69
CA LEU A 110 1.14 -1.91 -13.83
C LEU A 110 2.39 -2.53 -13.18
N GLY A 111 2.28 -3.71 -12.56
CA GLY A 111 3.39 -4.43 -11.99
C GLY A 111 3.61 -4.22 -10.48
N GLY A 112 2.76 -3.46 -9.81
CA GLY A 112 2.70 -3.31 -8.37
C GLY A 112 1.69 -4.26 -7.72
N ILE A 113 1.15 -3.88 -6.55
CA ILE A 113 0.06 -4.59 -5.89
C ILE A 113 -0.82 -3.61 -5.10
N GLY A 114 -2.13 -3.77 -5.17
CA GLY A 114 -3.08 -3.00 -4.37
C GLY A 114 -3.42 -3.70 -3.05
N VAL A 115 -3.53 -2.92 -1.96
CA VAL A 115 -3.96 -3.43 -0.65
C VAL A 115 -5.37 -2.97 -0.37
N LEU A 116 -6.34 -3.89 -0.46
CA LEU A 116 -7.75 -3.61 -0.18
C LEU A 116 -7.93 -3.21 1.28
N HIS A 117 -8.66 -2.12 1.52
CA HIS A 117 -8.92 -1.63 2.87
C HIS A 117 -9.95 -2.50 3.60
N ARG A 118 -10.00 -2.39 4.94
CA ARG A 118 -10.88 -3.20 5.79
C ARG A 118 -12.13 -2.48 6.33
N ASN A 119 -12.37 -1.23 5.90
CA ASN A 119 -13.63 -0.51 6.17
C ASN A 119 -14.77 -1.02 5.27
N LEU A 120 -14.79 -2.32 5.04
CA LEU A 120 -15.77 -3.13 4.35
C LEU A 120 -16.19 -4.27 5.27
N SER A 121 -17.36 -4.85 5.06
CA SER A 121 -17.70 -6.12 5.68
C SER A 121 -16.68 -7.19 5.25
N VAL A 122 -16.62 -8.31 5.97
CA VAL A 122 -15.74 -9.43 5.62
C VAL A 122 -16.05 -9.95 4.21
N GLU A 123 -17.34 -10.07 3.90
CA GLU A 123 -17.83 -10.57 2.62
C GLU A 123 -17.53 -9.62 1.46
N GLU A 124 -17.81 -8.31 1.61
CA GLU A 124 -17.52 -7.31 0.59
C GLU A 124 -16.02 -7.26 0.25
N GLN A 125 -15.15 -7.35 1.26
CA GLN A 125 -13.72 -7.36 1.03
C GLN A 125 -13.26 -8.66 0.33
N ALA A 126 -13.81 -9.81 0.71
CA ALA A 126 -13.55 -11.09 0.04
C ALA A 126 -14.06 -11.07 -1.42
N ASP A 127 -15.22 -10.47 -1.68
CA ASP A 127 -15.74 -10.28 -3.04
C ASP A 127 -14.87 -9.35 -3.87
N ALA A 128 -14.29 -8.29 -3.27
CA ALA A 128 -13.31 -7.45 -3.94
C ALA A 128 -12.03 -8.22 -4.30
N VAL A 129 -11.53 -9.11 -3.43
CA VAL A 129 -10.42 -10.03 -3.75
C VAL A 129 -10.79 -10.91 -4.95
N ARG A 130 -11.96 -11.57 -4.91
CA ARG A 130 -12.44 -12.43 -6.00
C ARG A 130 -12.61 -11.66 -7.32
N ALA A 131 -13.01 -10.38 -7.25
CA ALA A 131 -13.12 -9.52 -8.43
C ALA A 131 -11.76 -9.28 -9.08
N VAL A 132 -10.72 -8.97 -8.29
CA VAL A 132 -9.33 -8.81 -8.78
C VAL A 132 -8.81 -10.13 -9.36
N LYS A 133 -9.00 -11.25 -8.65
CA LYS A 133 -8.54 -12.57 -9.12
C LYS A 133 -9.19 -13.02 -10.41
N ARG A 134 -10.44 -12.64 -10.65
CA ARG A 134 -11.16 -12.93 -11.91
C ARG A 134 -10.83 -11.97 -13.04
N PHE A 135 -10.23 -10.84 -12.73
CA PHE A 135 -9.87 -9.84 -13.73
C PHE A 135 -8.53 -10.23 -14.38
N GLU A 136 -8.52 -10.57 -15.67
CA GLU A 136 -7.31 -10.89 -16.45
C GLU A 136 -6.52 -12.14 -16.02
N SER A 137 -7.16 -13.27 -15.99
CA SER A 137 -6.42 -14.50 -15.73
C SER A 137 -5.65 -15.05 -16.96
N GLY A 138 -5.66 -14.35 -18.12
CA GLY A 138 -5.13 -14.90 -19.39
C GLY A 138 -5.92 -16.14 -19.85
N MET A 139 -6.32 -16.94 -18.90
CA MET A 139 -7.30 -18.00 -18.92
C MET A 139 -8.11 -17.88 -17.64
N VAL A 140 -9.42 -17.72 -17.75
CA VAL A 140 -10.32 -17.78 -16.58
C VAL A 140 -10.31 -19.23 -16.06
N VAL A 141 -9.64 -19.47 -14.95
CA VAL A 141 -9.64 -20.79 -14.30
C VAL A 141 -10.96 -20.95 -13.53
N ASN A 142 -11.56 -22.14 -13.59
CA ASN A 142 -12.86 -22.43 -13.01
C ASN A 142 -13.93 -21.39 -13.41
N PRO A 143 -14.25 -21.27 -14.71
CA PRO A 143 -15.19 -20.29 -15.18
C PRO A 143 -16.57 -20.53 -14.56
N ILE A 144 -17.37 -19.45 -14.47
CA ILE A 144 -18.77 -19.59 -14.10
C ILE A 144 -19.45 -20.44 -15.16
N THR A 145 -20.07 -21.53 -14.75
CA THR A 145 -20.77 -22.48 -15.60
C THR A 145 -22.27 -22.47 -15.32
N ILE A 146 -23.06 -23.01 -16.24
CA ILE A 146 -24.49 -23.17 -16.10
C ILE A 146 -24.91 -24.57 -16.56
N LEU A 147 -25.98 -25.09 -16.00
CA LEU A 147 -26.54 -26.38 -16.42
C LEU A 147 -27.40 -26.24 -17.68
N PRO A 148 -27.50 -27.27 -18.53
CA PRO A 148 -28.29 -27.21 -19.78
C PRO A 148 -29.80 -26.96 -19.52
N ASN A 149 -30.33 -27.41 -18.40
CA ASN A 149 -31.73 -27.24 -17.98
C ASN A 149 -32.05 -25.94 -17.27
N ALA A 150 -31.04 -25.08 -16.98
CA ALA A 150 -31.25 -23.74 -16.45
C ALA A 150 -31.98 -22.86 -17.49
N THR A 151 -32.60 -21.79 -17.01
CA THR A 151 -33.38 -20.90 -17.87
C THR A 151 -32.55 -19.75 -18.46
N LEU A 152 -33.06 -19.12 -19.50
CA LEU A 152 -32.49 -17.89 -20.06
C LEU A 152 -32.41 -16.78 -19.00
N ALA A 153 -33.40 -16.67 -18.12
CA ALA A 153 -33.40 -15.70 -17.02
C ALA A 153 -32.22 -15.93 -16.07
N ASP A 154 -31.95 -17.18 -15.70
CA ASP A 154 -30.81 -17.55 -14.85
C ASP A 154 -29.48 -17.18 -15.51
N ALA A 155 -29.35 -17.49 -16.81
CA ALA A 155 -28.16 -17.16 -17.58
C ALA A 155 -27.93 -15.65 -17.67
N GLN A 156 -28.98 -14.87 -17.95
CA GLN A 156 -28.89 -13.40 -18.02
C GLN A 156 -28.57 -12.78 -16.64
N MET A 157 -29.14 -13.32 -15.56
CA MET A 157 -28.80 -12.90 -14.19
C MET A 157 -27.33 -13.15 -13.87
N LEU A 158 -26.80 -14.35 -14.20
CA LEU A 158 -25.39 -14.68 -14.03
C LEU A 158 -24.48 -13.76 -14.86
N MET A 159 -24.82 -13.54 -16.16
CA MET A 159 -24.06 -12.65 -17.02
C MET A 159 -24.01 -11.22 -16.49
N LYS A 160 -25.14 -10.69 -16.00
CA LYS A 160 -25.25 -9.35 -15.42
C LYS A 160 -24.49 -9.25 -14.08
N ARG A 161 -24.71 -10.21 -13.17
CA ARG A 161 -24.07 -10.24 -11.84
C ARG A 161 -22.55 -10.29 -11.95
N HIS A 162 -22.03 -11.08 -12.88
CA HIS A 162 -20.59 -11.31 -13.02
C HIS A 162 -19.94 -10.51 -14.16
N ARG A 163 -20.71 -9.66 -14.86
CA ARG A 163 -20.27 -8.84 -16.00
C ARG A 163 -19.55 -9.65 -17.08
N ILE A 164 -20.07 -10.86 -17.37
CA ILE A 164 -19.52 -11.78 -18.38
C ILE A 164 -20.41 -11.86 -19.60
N SER A 165 -19.81 -12.08 -20.78
CA SER A 165 -20.51 -12.13 -22.07
C SER A 165 -20.68 -13.54 -22.64
N GLY A 166 -20.37 -14.57 -21.84
CA GLY A 166 -20.55 -15.97 -22.22
C GLY A 166 -20.25 -16.90 -21.06
N ILE A 167 -21.01 -17.99 -21.00
CA ILE A 167 -20.98 -18.98 -19.92
C ILE A 167 -20.81 -20.37 -20.52
N PRO A 168 -19.78 -21.16 -20.16
CA PRO A 168 -19.72 -22.57 -20.51
C PRO A 168 -20.91 -23.33 -19.93
N VAL A 169 -21.50 -24.20 -20.70
CA VAL A 169 -22.61 -25.07 -20.29
C VAL A 169 -22.06 -26.45 -20.00
N VAL A 170 -22.27 -26.91 -18.77
CA VAL A 170 -21.72 -28.19 -18.29
C VAL A 170 -22.82 -29.07 -17.68
N GLU A 171 -22.66 -30.38 -17.76
CA GLU A 171 -23.47 -31.34 -17.01
C GLU A 171 -23.17 -31.27 -15.51
N ALA A 172 -23.99 -31.91 -14.69
CA ALA A 172 -23.77 -32.03 -13.24
C ALA A 172 -22.41 -32.70 -12.90
N SER A 173 -21.86 -33.49 -13.81
CA SER A 173 -20.52 -34.07 -13.74
C SER A 173 -19.38 -33.06 -13.93
N GLY A 174 -19.66 -31.84 -14.42
CA GLY A 174 -18.68 -30.85 -14.87
C GLY A 174 -18.24 -31.00 -16.33
N LYS A 175 -18.74 -32.02 -17.04
CA LYS A 175 -18.41 -32.26 -18.46
C LYS A 175 -19.00 -31.17 -19.35
N LEU A 176 -18.16 -30.63 -20.23
CA LEU A 176 -18.56 -29.59 -21.18
C LEU A 176 -19.53 -30.10 -22.22
N VAL A 177 -20.67 -29.41 -22.41
CA VAL A 177 -21.70 -29.74 -23.43
C VAL A 177 -22.06 -28.56 -24.33
N GLY A 178 -21.65 -27.35 -24.01
CA GLY A 178 -21.94 -26.18 -24.83
C GLY A 178 -21.33 -24.89 -24.32
N ILE A 179 -21.62 -23.80 -25.02
CA ILE A 179 -21.35 -22.44 -24.56
C ILE A 179 -22.56 -21.55 -24.91
N LEU A 180 -22.95 -20.69 -23.96
CA LEU A 180 -23.99 -19.67 -24.15
C LEU A 180 -23.35 -18.30 -24.13
N THR A 181 -23.58 -17.49 -25.16
CA THR A 181 -22.99 -16.14 -25.29
C THR A 181 -24.07 -15.08 -25.48
N HIS A 182 -23.71 -13.80 -25.34
CA HIS A 182 -24.63 -12.70 -25.67
C HIS A 182 -25.17 -12.75 -27.09
N ARG A 183 -24.46 -13.38 -28.03
CA ARG A 183 -24.92 -13.57 -29.40
C ARG A 183 -26.13 -14.51 -29.45
N ASP A 184 -26.08 -15.57 -28.66
CA ASP A 184 -27.12 -16.61 -28.60
C ASP A 184 -28.38 -16.11 -27.88
N THR A 185 -28.22 -15.18 -26.92
CA THR A 185 -29.32 -14.65 -26.10
C THR A 185 -29.92 -13.34 -26.59
N ARG A 186 -29.32 -12.70 -27.62
CA ARG A 186 -29.67 -11.33 -28.04
C ARG A 186 -31.13 -11.14 -28.47
N PHE A 187 -31.70 -12.14 -29.11
CA PHE A 187 -33.06 -12.11 -29.64
C PHE A 187 -33.99 -13.16 -29.00
N ALA A 188 -33.56 -13.78 -27.92
CA ALA A 188 -34.36 -14.75 -27.20
C ALA A 188 -35.34 -13.98 -26.25
N GLU A 189 -36.63 -14.19 -26.46
CA GLU A 189 -37.70 -13.45 -25.78
C GLU A 189 -38.31 -14.22 -24.60
N ASN A 190 -38.22 -15.56 -24.60
CA ASN A 190 -38.81 -16.38 -23.54
C ASN A 190 -37.84 -16.58 -22.35
N PRO A 191 -38.06 -15.92 -21.19
CA PRO A 191 -37.17 -16.04 -20.02
C PRO A 191 -37.09 -17.47 -19.45
N ALA A 192 -38.11 -18.31 -19.69
CA ALA A 192 -38.17 -19.69 -19.20
C ALA A 192 -37.54 -20.68 -20.18
N GLN A 193 -37.04 -20.23 -21.34
CA GLN A 193 -36.45 -21.11 -22.34
C GLN A 193 -35.17 -21.78 -21.78
N PRO A 194 -35.02 -23.11 -21.92
CA PRO A 194 -33.83 -23.82 -21.46
C PRO A 194 -32.57 -23.40 -22.22
N VAL A 195 -31.46 -23.28 -21.47
CA VAL A 195 -30.12 -22.96 -22.02
C VAL A 195 -29.72 -23.96 -23.13
N SER A 196 -30.10 -25.23 -23.01
CA SER A 196 -29.82 -26.29 -23.99
C SER A 196 -30.37 -26.05 -25.40
N GLU A 197 -31.40 -25.22 -25.53
CA GLU A 197 -31.98 -24.83 -26.80
C GLU A 197 -31.28 -23.64 -27.45
N LEU A 198 -30.64 -22.82 -26.65
CA LEU A 198 -29.98 -21.58 -27.06
C LEU A 198 -28.47 -21.70 -27.22
N MET A 199 -27.84 -22.62 -26.49
CA MET A 199 -26.39 -22.78 -26.47
C MET A 199 -25.84 -23.28 -27.82
N THR A 200 -24.64 -22.87 -28.16
CA THR A 200 -23.82 -23.51 -29.19
C THR A 200 -23.28 -24.82 -28.62
N LYS A 201 -23.59 -25.97 -29.26
CA LYS A 201 -23.18 -27.31 -28.83
C LYS A 201 -22.32 -28.04 -29.86
N ASP A 202 -22.44 -27.68 -31.13
CA ASP A 202 -21.68 -28.30 -32.20
C ASP A 202 -20.39 -27.56 -32.49
N ASN A 203 -19.32 -28.29 -32.84
CA ASN A 203 -18.01 -27.73 -33.18
C ASN A 203 -17.41 -26.78 -32.12
N LEU A 204 -17.58 -27.12 -30.84
CA LEU A 204 -17.02 -26.34 -29.75
C LEU A 204 -15.52 -26.14 -29.93
N ALA A 205 -15.08 -24.90 -29.81
CA ALA A 205 -13.65 -24.58 -29.84
C ALA A 205 -13.04 -24.87 -28.47
N THR A 206 -12.35 -25.98 -28.34
CA THR A 206 -11.71 -26.41 -27.11
C THR A 206 -10.21 -26.55 -27.29
N VAL A 207 -9.47 -26.34 -26.19
CA VAL A 207 -8.04 -26.62 -26.07
C VAL A 207 -7.79 -27.32 -24.74
N LYS A 208 -6.65 -27.98 -24.62
CA LYS A 208 -6.23 -28.60 -23.36
C LYS A 208 -5.54 -27.61 -22.43
N VAL A 209 -5.48 -27.94 -21.15
CA VAL A 209 -4.71 -27.21 -20.15
C VAL A 209 -3.26 -27.10 -20.58
N GLY A 210 -2.68 -25.89 -20.46
CA GLY A 210 -1.29 -25.62 -20.85
C GLY A 210 -1.09 -25.14 -22.28
N VAL A 211 -2.17 -24.86 -23.05
CA VAL A 211 -2.07 -24.23 -24.37
C VAL A 211 -1.30 -22.92 -24.30
N GLY A 212 -0.35 -22.72 -25.22
CA GLY A 212 0.41 -21.47 -25.35
C GLY A 212 -0.46 -20.30 -25.82
N GLN A 213 -0.10 -19.07 -25.40
CA GLN A 213 -0.85 -17.86 -25.77
C GLN A 213 -0.94 -17.65 -27.29
N GLU A 214 0.15 -17.88 -28.02
CA GLU A 214 0.20 -17.74 -29.49
C GLU A 214 -0.75 -18.73 -30.19
N GLU A 215 -0.80 -19.96 -29.69
CA GLU A 215 -1.71 -20.98 -30.22
C GLU A 215 -3.17 -20.64 -29.94
N ALA A 216 -3.47 -20.20 -28.71
CA ALA A 216 -4.82 -19.75 -28.37
C ALA A 216 -5.26 -18.56 -29.25
N GLN A 217 -4.38 -17.57 -29.45
CA GLN A 217 -4.63 -16.43 -30.35
C GLN A 217 -4.89 -16.88 -31.80
N ARG A 218 -4.08 -17.79 -32.31
CA ARG A 218 -4.25 -18.35 -33.65
C ARG A 218 -5.60 -19.03 -33.81
N LEU A 219 -6.01 -19.85 -32.85
CA LEU A 219 -7.29 -20.57 -32.87
C LEU A 219 -8.49 -19.63 -32.79
N LEU A 220 -8.45 -18.61 -31.93
CA LEU A 220 -9.48 -17.57 -31.83
C LEU A 220 -9.65 -16.85 -33.19
N HIS A 221 -8.54 -16.47 -33.83
CA HIS A 221 -8.53 -15.78 -35.10
C HIS A 221 -9.03 -16.70 -36.26
N GLN A 222 -8.50 -17.91 -36.36
CA GLN A 222 -8.90 -18.85 -37.44
C GLN A 222 -10.38 -19.22 -37.39
N ARG A 223 -10.92 -19.44 -36.16
CA ARG A 223 -12.32 -19.80 -35.96
C ARG A 223 -13.25 -18.58 -35.87
N ARG A 224 -12.72 -17.34 -35.87
CA ARG A 224 -13.47 -16.09 -35.76
C ARG A 224 -14.38 -16.06 -34.53
N ILE A 225 -13.86 -16.54 -33.41
CA ILE A 225 -14.56 -16.61 -32.13
C ILE A 225 -13.86 -15.72 -31.11
N GLU A 226 -14.62 -15.31 -30.09
CA GLU A 226 -14.09 -14.47 -29.00
C GLU A 226 -13.69 -15.27 -27.75
N LYS A 227 -14.06 -16.55 -27.69
CA LYS A 227 -13.91 -17.41 -26.51
C LYS A 227 -13.47 -18.80 -26.91
N LEU A 228 -12.48 -19.31 -26.16
CA LEU A 228 -11.89 -20.64 -26.35
C LEU A 228 -12.02 -21.39 -25.02
N LEU A 229 -12.67 -22.54 -25.04
CA LEU A 229 -12.93 -23.35 -23.86
C LEU A 229 -11.70 -24.20 -23.53
N VAL A 230 -11.28 -24.25 -22.28
CA VAL A 230 -10.17 -25.11 -21.83
C VAL A 230 -10.73 -26.29 -21.09
N VAL A 231 -10.34 -27.50 -21.52
CA VAL A 231 -10.81 -28.76 -20.96
C VAL A 231 -9.65 -29.60 -20.43
N ASP A 232 -9.95 -30.41 -19.42
CA ASP A 232 -9.06 -31.46 -18.94
C ASP A 232 -9.14 -32.74 -19.80
N GLU A 233 -8.43 -33.79 -19.40
CA GLU A 233 -8.44 -35.08 -20.09
C GLU A 233 -9.81 -35.78 -20.07
N ALA A 234 -10.66 -35.48 -19.08
CA ALA A 234 -12.02 -36.03 -18.95
C ALA A 234 -13.08 -35.15 -19.64
N TYR A 235 -12.65 -34.08 -20.36
CA TYR A 235 -13.50 -33.11 -21.01
C TYR A 235 -14.34 -32.25 -20.06
N HIS A 236 -13.87 -32.07 -18.81
CA HIS A 236 -14.46 -31.07 -17.91
C HIS A 236 -13.99 -29.68 -18.28
N CYS A 237 -14.88 -28.69 -18.18
CA CYS A 237 -14.53 -27.30 -18.42
C CYS A 237 -13.74 -26.74 -17.24
N VAL A 238 -12.44 -26.61 -17.41
CA VAL A 238 -11.52 -26.10 -16.37
C VAL A 238 -11.07 -24.65 -16.61
N GLY A 239 -11.35 -24.10 -17.81
CA GLY A 239 -10.94 -22.75 -18.14
C GLY A 239 -11.67 -22.16 -19.34
N LEU A 240 -11.51 -20.84 -19.50
CA LEU A 240 -12.01 -20.04 -20.62
C LEU A 240 -10.96 -18.98 -20.97
N ILE A 241 -10.53 -18.94 -22.24
CA ILE A 241 -9.64 -17.91 -22.77
C ILE A 241 -10.46 -16.98 -23.69
N THR A 242 -10.33 -15.67 -23.52
CA THR A 242 -11.00 -14.71 -24.39
C THR A 242 -10.00 -13.84 -25.16
N VAL A 243 -10.43 -13.27 -26.29
CA VAL A 243 -9.63 -12.29 -27.05
C VAL A 243 -9.20 -11.13 -26.15
N LYS A 244 -10.11 -10.65 -25.28
CA LYS A 244 -9.80 -9.58 -24.32
C LYS A 244 -8.67 -9.93 -23.35
N ASP A 245 -8.60 -11.19 -22.90
CA ASP A 245 -7.54 -11.63 -21.99
C ASP A 245 -6.17 -11.62 -22.69
N ILE A 246 -6.13 -11.99 -23.96
CA ILE A 246 -4.91 -11.95 -24.78
C ILE A 246 -4.48 -10.51 -25.05
N GLU A 247 -5.42 -9.64 -25.48
CA GLU A 247 -5.15 -8.22 -25.72
C GLU A 247 -4.60 -7.52 -24.48
N LYS A 248 -5.16 -7.83 -23.32
CA LYS A 248 -4.72 -7.27 -22.04
C LYS A 248 -3.34 -7.78 -21.63
N ALA A 249 -3.03 -9.07 -21.87
CA ALA A 249 -1.71 -9.62 -21.60
C ALA A 249 -0.62 -8.91 -22.43
N VAL A 250 -0.94 -8.53 -23.67
CA VAL A 250 -0.06 -7.72 -24.54
C VAL A 250 0.03 -6.27 -24.05
N THR A 251 -1.08 -5.70 -23.56
CA THR A 251 -1.12 -4.31 -23.08
C THR A 251 -0.38 -4.12 -21.77
N TYR A 252 -0.39 -5.15 -20.88
CA TYR A 252 0.22 -5.10 -19.53
C TYR A 252 1.26 -6.21 -19.32
N PRO A 253 2.38 -6.19 -20.05
CA PRO A 253 3.41 -7.24 -19.96
C PRO A 253 4.10 -7.29 -18.60
N GLN A 254 4.04 -6.18 -17.84
CA GLN A 254 4.61 -6.06 -16.49
C GLN A 254 3.64 -6.44 -15.38
N ALA A 255 2.42 -6.94 -15.70
CA ALA A 255 1.43 -7.24 -14.67
C ALA A 255 1.95 -8.24 -13.63
N THR A 256 1.68 -7.95 -12.36
CA THR A 256 2.00 -8.84 -11.24
C THR A 256 0.98 -9.95 -11.13
N LYS A 257 1.40 -11.17 -11.52
CA LYS A 257 0.53 -12.35 -11.60
C LYS A 257 1.01 -13.47 -10.71
N ASP A 258 0.07 -14.32 -10.28
CA ASP A 258 0.36 -15.57 -9.57
C ASP A 258 0.77 -16.70 -10.53
N GLY A 259 1.08 -17.87 -10.00
CA GLY A 259 1.50 -19.04 -10.79
C GLY A 259 0.45 -19.57 -11.76
N THR A 260 -0.80 -19.13 -11.63
CA THR A 260 -1.92 -19.48 -12.52
C THR A 260 -2.28 -18.35 -13.49
N GLY A 261 -1.48 -17.28 -13.52
CA GLY A 261 -1.65 -16.14 -14.44
C GLY A 261 -2.69 -15.10 -14.00
N ARG A 262 -3.24 -15.19 -12.79
CA ARG A 262 -4.21 -14.23 -12.24
C ARG A 262 -3.50 -13.06 -11.57
N LEU A 263 -4.11 -11.88 -11.60
CA LEU A 263 -3.59 -10.70 -10.91
C LEU A 263 -3.41 -10.96 -9.40
N ARG A 264 -2.31 -10.49 -8.84
CA ARG A 264 -2.07 -10.55 -7.39
C ARG A 264 -2.77 -9.41 -6.68
N VAL A 265 -3.27 -9.72 -5.48
CA VAL A 265 -3.97 -8.77 -4.62
C VAL A 265 -3.59 -8.97 -3.16
N ALA A 266 -3.47 -7.86 -2.44
CA ALA A 266 -3.31 -7.83 -0.99
C ALA A 266 -4.57 -7.31 -0.32
N ALA A 267 -4.81 -7.69 0.94
CA ALA A 267 -5.92 -7.18 1.70
C ALA A 267 -5.56 -6.98 3.18
N ALA A 268 -6.06 -5.87 3.75
CA ALA A 268 -5.83 -5.52 5.13
C ALA A 268 -6.75 -6.30 6.09
N THR A 269 -6.20 -6.71 7.21
CA THR A 269 -6.91 -7.30 8.35
C THR A 269 -6.52 -6.57 9.64
N THR A 270 -7.09 -6.99 10.76
CA THR A 270 -6.81 -6.47 12.10
C THR A 270 -6.37 -7.59 13.05
N VAL A 271 -6.25 -7.29 14.32
CA VAL A 271 -5.90 -8.25 15.40
C VAL A 271 -7.13 -8.90 16.02
N GLY A 272 -6.95 -9.97 16.81
CA GLY A 272 -7.98 -10.67 17.56
C GLY A 272 -8.88 -11.56 16.69
N GLU A 273 -9.98 -12.04 17.27
CA GLU A 273 -10.91 -12.98 16.60
C GLU A 273 -11.51 -12.42 15.31
N LYS A 274 -11.92 -11.15 15.31
CA LYS A 274 -12.44 -10.48 14.10
C LYS A 274 -11.41 -10.44 12.98
N GLY A 275 -10.14 -10.20 13.32
CA GLY A 275 -9.04 -10.23 12.37
C GLY A 275 -8.80 -11.62 11.80
N LEU A 276 -8.89 -12.65 12.64
CA LEU A 276 -8.71 -14.04 12.23
C LEU A 276 -9.85 -14.53 11.32
N GLU A 277 -11.11 -14.20 11.65
CA GLU A 277 -12.27 -14.48 10.80
C GLU A 277 -12.13 -13.84 9.42
N ARG A 278 -11.79 -12.56 9.38
CA ARG A 278 -11.53 -11.83 8.13
C ARG A 278 -10.40 -12.48 7.33
N SER A 279 -9.31 -12.85 8.00
CA SER A 279 -8.16 -13.51 7.34
C SER A 279 -8.54 -14.84 6.71
N ARG A 280 -9.41 -15.64 7.35
CA ARG A 280 -9.95 -16.88 6.76
C ARG A 280 -10.71 -16.61 5.48
N ALA A 281 -11.66 -15.68 5.52
CA ALA A 281 -12.45 -15.33 4.33
C ALA A 281 -11.59 -14.77 3.17
N LEU A 282 -10.52 -14.02 3.48
CA LEU A 282 -9.57 -13.52 2.50
C LEU A 282 -8.70 -14.65 1.91
N ILE A 283 -8.29 -15.62 2.72
CA ILE A 283 -7.56 -16.81 2.26
C ILE A 283 -8.46 -17.69 1.39
N ASP A 284 -9.72 -17.89 1.78
CA ASP A 284 -10.72 -18.62 0.99
C ASP A 284 -11.05 -17.92 -0.33
N ALA A 285 -10.91 -16.58 -0.39
CA ALA A 285 -11.00 -15.78 -1.60
C ALA A 285 -9.69 -15.78 -2.42
N GLU A 286 -8.67 -16.52 -2.01
CA GLU A 286 -7.36 -16.67 -2.66
C GLU A 286 -6.54 -15.36 -2.69
N CYS A 287 -6.63 -14.54 -1.64
CA CYS A 287 -5.79 -13.37 -1.44
C CYS A 287 -4.31 -13.79 -1.34
N ASP A 288 -3.42 -13.10 -2.08
CA ASP A 288 -1.98 -13.46 -2.13
C ASP A 288 -1.22 -12.97 -0.91
N LEU A 289 -1.63 -11.85 -0.30
CA LEU A 289 -0.90 -11.16 0.74
C LEU A 289 -1.86 -10.59 1.79
N ILE A 290 -1.78 -11.07 3.02
CA ILE A 290 -2.55 -10.55 4.15
C ILE A 290 -1.72 -9.47 4.85
N VAL A 291 -2.32 -8.28 5.05
CA VAL A 291 -1.67 -7.16 5.73
C VAL A 291 -2.32 -6.92 7.09
N ILE A 292 -1.63 -7.28 8.16
CA ILE A 292 -2.05 -6.95 9.53
C ILE A 292 -1.70 -5.49 9.77
N ASP A 293 -2.72 -4.63 9.68
CA ASP A 293 -2.57 -3.17 9.59
C ASP A 293 -3.05 -2.48 10.87
N THR A 294 -2.10 -2.00 11.67
CA THR A 294 -2.32 -1.32 12.95
C THR A 294 -1.54 -0.01 13.03
N ALA A 295 -1.97 0.92 13.88
CA ALA A 295 -1.25 2.17 14.13
C ALA A 295 0.08 1.93 14.86
N HIS A 296 0.17 0.85 15.66
CA HIS A 296 1.36 0.46 16.41
C HIS A 296 1.55 -1.05 16.36
N GLY A 297 2.50 -1.49 15.51
CA GLY A 297 2.78 -2.91 15.26
C GLY A 297 3.59 -3.60 16.37
N HIS A 298 4.32 -2.87 17.19
CA HIS A 298 5.11 -3.43 18.29
C HIS A 298 4.22 -3.78 19.50
N SER A 299 3.29 -4.68 19.29
CA SER A 299 2.27 -5.09 20.25
C SER A 299 2.17 -6.61 20.29
N LYS A 300 1.95 -7.18 21.48
CA LYS A 300 1.73 -8.63 21.66
C LYS A 300 0.55 -9.13 20.85
N GLN A 301 -0.49 -8.32 20.71
CA GLN A 301 -1.67 -8.68 19.91
C GLN A 301 -1.34 -8.80 18.41
N VAL A 302 -0.45 -7.95 17.89
CA VAL A 302 -0.01 -8.00 16.49
C VAL A 302 0.84 -9.23 16.25
N SER A 303 1.81 -9.53 17.12
CA SER A 303 2.61 -10.76 17.02
C SER A 303 1.74 -12.00 17.07
N ALA A 304 0.79 -12.09 18.01
CA ALA A 304 -0.16 -13.20 18.10
C ALA A 304 -1.06 -13.31 16.85
N ALA A 305 -1.45 -12.19 16.24
CA ALA A 305 -2.21 -12.21 15.00
C ALA A 305 -1.38 -12.73 13.82
N VAL A 306 -0.10 -12.35 13.71
CA VAL A 306 0.83 -12.89 12.70
C VAL A 306 0.90 -14.43 12.84
N GLU A 307 1.20 -14.93 14.02
CA GLU A 307 1.28 -16.36 14.29
C GLU A 307 -0.03 -17.09 13.98
N ALA A 308 -1.19 -16.49 14.34
CA ALA A 308 -2.49 -17.08 14.10
C ALA A 308 -2.80 -17.19 12.60
N VAL A 309 -2.53 -16.13 11.82
CA VAL A 309 -2.74 -16.14 10.36
C VAL A 309 -1.79 -17.14 9.67
N LYS A 310 -0.52 -17.21 10.09
CA LYS A 310 0.44 -18.20 9.55
C LYS A 310 0.00 -19.64 9.82
N ARG A 311 -0.70 -19.92 10.94
CA ARG A 311 -1.28 -21.25 11.22
C ARG A 311 -2.49 -21.60 10.35
N LEU A 312 -3.19 -20.61 9.77
CA LEU A 312 -4.33 -20.88 8.88
C LEU A 312 -3.89 -21.47 7.53
N SER A 313 -2.74 -21.04 7.01
CA SER A 313 -2.23 -21.49 5.72
C SER A 313 -0.70 -21.35 5.65
N ASN A 314 -0.02 -22.40 5.22
CA ASN A 314 1.42 -22.37 4.99
C ASN A 314 1.82 -21.54 3.76
N ASN A 315 0.88 -21.27 2.86
CA ASN A 315 1.15 -20.57 1.59
C ASN A 315 0.87 -19.08 1.66
N VAL A 316 0.09 -18.60 2.66
CA VAL A 316 -0.24 -17.18 2.78
C VAL A 316 0.98 -16.38 3.20
N GLN A 317 1.20 -15.27 2.50
CA GLN A 317 2.23 -14.30 2.87
C GLN A 317 1.63 -13.23 3.79
N VAL A 318 2.35 -12.85 4.83
CA VAL A 318 1.89 -11.92 5.86
C VAL A 318 2.81 -10.71 5.95
N VAL A 319 2.23 -9.52 5.74
CA VAL A 319 2.83 -8.24 6.09
C VAL A 319 2.29 -7.80 7.43
N ALA A 320 3.14 -7.34 8.33
CA ALA A 320 2.71 -6.79 9.61
C ALA A 320 3.27 -5.39 9.86
N GLY A 321 2.51 -4.54 10.52
CA GLY A 321 2.91 -3.16 10.84
C GLY A 321 1.78 -2.35 11.47
N ASN A 322 2.04 -1.03 11.74
CA ASN A 322 3.26 -0.28 11.38
C ASN A 322 4.24 -0.24 12.54
N VAL A 323 5.50 -0.24 12.18
CA VAL A 323 6.62 -0.10 13.12
C VAL A 323 7.54 1.07 12.72
N ALA A 324 8.48 1.44 13.58
CA ALA A 324 9.45 2.49 13.29
C ALA A 324 10.82 2.26 13.93
N THR A 325 11.07 1.06 14.50
CA THR A 325 12.33 0.73 15.18
C THR A 325 12.82 -0.67 14.83
N ALA A 326 14.11 -0.91 15.01
CA ALA A 326 14.75 -2.21 14.79
C ALA A 326 14.15 -3.30 15.71
N GLU A 327 13.89 -2.99 16.99
CA GLU A 327 13.34 -3.93 17.96
C GLU A 327 11.93 -4.38 17.56
N ALA A 328 11.09 -3.44 17.10
CA ALA A 328 9.76 -3.75 16.63
C ALA A 328 9.78 -4.62 15.37
N THR A 329 10.70 -4.31 14.45
CA THR A 329 10.93 -5.10 13.22
C THR A 329 11.34 -6.52 13.57
N LYS A 330 12.32 -6.69 14.46
CA LYS A 330 12.77 -8.00 14.96
C LYS A 330 11.63 -8.80 15.58
N ALA A 331 10.79 -8.15 16.39
CA ALA A 331 9.66 -8.81 17.05
C ALA A 331 8.64 -9.36 16.04
N LEU A 332 8.28 -8.59 15.00
CA LEU A 332 7.34 -9.04 13.98
C LEU A 332 7.90 -10.17 13.10
N ILE A 333 9.18 -10.08 12.73
CA ILE A 333 9.86 -11.15 11.98
C ILE A 333 9.92 -12.42 12.84
N GLY A 334 10.22 -12.29 14.13
CA GLY A 334 10.22 -13.41 15.08
C GLY A 334 8.86 -14.09 15.24
N ALA A 335 7.75 -13.35 15.04
CA ALA A 335 6.39 -13.87 15.01
C ALA A 335 6.03 -14.55 13.68
N GLY A 336 6.87 -14.46 12.65
CA GLY A 336 6.67 -15.10 11.34
C GLY A 336 6.17 -14.16 10.24
N ALA A 337 6.29 -12.83 10.38
CA ALA A 337 5.97 -11.92 9.31
C ALA A 337 6.92 -12.09 8.12
N ASP A 338 6.37 -12.19 6.92
CA ASP A 338 7.12 -12.34 5.66
C ASP A 338 7.60 -10.97 5.12
N CYS A 339 7.03 -9.89 5.63
CA CYS A 339 7.43 -8.50 5.34
C CYS A 339 6.98 -7.59 6.48
N VAL A 340 7.73 -6.51 6.75
CA VAL A 340 7.40 -5.54 7.79
C VAL A 340 7.08 -4.19 7.18
N LYS A 341 5.97 -3.57 7.62
CA LYS A 341 5.51 -2.26 7.14
C LYS A 341 5.93 -1.17 8.11
N VAL A 342 6.68 -0.17 7.60
CA VAL A 342 7.41 0.83 8.39
C VAL A 342 6.81 2.21 8.19
N GLY A 343 6.40 2.87 9.30
CA GLY A 343 5.91 4.25 9.27
C GLY A 343 4.93 4.56 10.39
N ILE A 344 5.36 5.35 11.37
CA ILE A 344 4.53 5.86 12.48
C ILE A 344 4.39 7.37 12.31
N GLY A 345 3.21 7.79 11.87
CA GLY A 345 2.83 9.20 11.71
C GLY A 345 3.43 9.98 10.54
N PRO A 346 4.00 9.39 9.46
CA PRO A 346 4.56 10.17 8.35
C PRO A 346 3.52 10.61 7.31
N GLY A 347 2.32 10.04 7.32
CA GLY A 347 1.28 10.31 6.32
C GLY A 347 0.81 11.77 6.33
N SER A 348 0.48 12.33 5.15
CA SER A 348 0.08 13.73 4.98
C SER A 348 -1.20 14.14 5.73
N ILE A 349 -2.04 13.16 6.06
CA ILE A 349 -3.31 13.33 6.79
C ILE A 349 -3.27 12.69 8.17
N CYS A 350 -2.10 12.21 8.61
CA CYS A 350 -1.88 11.63 9.92
C CYS A 350 -1.51 12.71 10.95
N THR A 351 -2.15 12.72 12.10
CA THR A 351 -1.87 13.65 13.20
C THR A 351 -1.30 12.97 14.45
N THR A 352 -0.97 11.68 14.38
CA THR A 352 -0.40 10.90 15.51
C THR A 352 0.78 11.62 16.19
N ARG A 353 1.71 12.17 15.40
CA ARG A 353 2.88 12.88 15.94
C ARG A 353 2.53 14.14 16.71
N VAL A 354 1.42 14.79 16.37
CA VAL A 354 0.95 16.01 17.05
C VAL A 354 0.05 15.64 18.24
N VAL A 355 -0.86 14.70 18.06
CA VAL A 355 -1.85 14.32 19.07
C VAL A 355 -1.25 13.45 20.17
N ALA A 356 -0.47 12.44 19.80
CA ALA A 356 0.16 11.50 20.73
C ALA A 356 1.63 11.83 21.05
N GLY A 357 2.28 12.72 20.29
CA GLY A 357 3.71 13.01 20.43
C GLY A 357 4.63 11.85 20.02
N VAL A 358 4.09 10.83 19.31
CA VAL A 358 4.80 9.59 18.97
C VAL A 358 5.08 9.50 17.48
N GLY A 359 6.29 9.10 17.13
CA GLY A 359 6.72 8.88 15.75
C GLY A 359 8.23 8.91 15.59
N VAL A 360 8.69 8.43 14.44
CA VAL A 360 10.09 8.52 14.01
C VAL A 360 10.12 9.13 12.61
N PRO A 361 11.03 10.06 12.29
CA PRO A 361 11.23 10.56 10.94
C PRO A 361 11.46 9.41 9.96
N GLN A 362 10.80 9.45 8.79
CA GLN A 362 10.56 8.26 7.98
C GLN A 362 11.85 7.64 7.40
N LEU A 363 12.81 8.45 6.99
CA LEU A 363 14.09 7.93 6.48
C LEU A 363 14.81 7.10 7.55
N THR A 364 14.93 7.66 8.76
CA THR A 364 15.55 6.96 9.90
C THR A 364 14.79 5.68 10.25
N ALA A 365 13.45 5.73 10.30
CA ALA A 365 12.64 4.54 10.58
C ALA A 365 12.85 3.43 9.53
N VAL A 366 12.96 3.79 8.25
CA VAL A 366 13.22 2.84 7.17
C VAL A 366 14.62 2.24 7.29
N MET A 367 15.65 3.05 7.52
CA MET A 367 17.04 2.59 7.67
C MET A 367 17.18 1.60 8.82
N ASP A 368 16.70 1.96 10.03
CA ASP A 368 16.76 1.10 11.21
C ASP A 368 16.03 -0.24 11.00
N SER A 369 14.84 -0.17 10.41
CA SER A 369 14.02 -1.36 10.17
C SER A 369 14.60 -2.24 9.06
N ALA A 370 15.13 -1.65 7.99
CA ALA A 370 15.73 -2.37 6.86
C ALA A 370 17.03 -3.08 7.28
N GLU A 371 17.87 -2.43 8.07
CA GLU A 371 19.10 -3.03 8.61
C GLU A 371 18.79 -4.27 9.47
N GLU A 372 17.79 -4.18 10.34
CA GLU A 372 17.38 -5.32 11.17
C GLU A 372 16.77 -6.44 10.34
N ALA A 373 15.89 -6.11 9.41
CA ALA A 373 15.18 -7.06 8.57
C ALA A 373 16.14 -7.80 7.60
N ALA A 374 17.18 -7.12 7.12
CA ALA A 374 18.19 -7.70 6.24
C ALA A 374 18.94 -8.88 6.88
N LYS A 375 19.10 -8.90 8.22
CA LYS A 375 19.74 -10.01 8.95
C LYS A 375 19.03 -11.35 8.74
N GLN A 376 17.76 -11.33 8.41
CA GLN A 376 16.94 -12.49 8.11
C GLN A 376 16.44 -12.52 6.66
N GLY A 377 16.90 -11.59 5.81
CA GLY A 377 16.50 -11.46 4.42
C GLY A 377 14.99 -11.19 4.25
N VAL A 378 14.35 -10.50 5.22
CA VAL A 378 12.94 -10.12 5.15
C VAL A 378 12.83 -8.71 4.58
N PRO A 379 12.03 -8.47 3.52
CA PRO A 379 11.85 -7.13 2.98
C PRO A 379 11.07 -6.21 3.94
N VAL A 380 11.24 -4.89 3.77
CA VAL A 380 10.43 -3.88 4.44
C VAL A 380 9.70 -3.00 3.42
N ILE A 381 8.51 -2.51 3.80
CA ILE A 381 7.74 -1.54 3.03
C ILE A 381 7.82 -0.18 3.72
N ALA A 382 8.29 0.85 3.03
CA ALA A 382 8.22 2.22 3.51
C ALA A 382 6.81 2.78 3.27
N ASP A 383 6.04 2.99 4.35
CA ASP A 383 4.64 3.41 4.30
C ASP A 383 4.47 4.84 4.81
N GLY A 384 4.10 5.75 3.91
CA GLY A 384 3.82 7.16 4.20
C GLY A 384 5.03 8.09 4.13
N GLY A 385 4.75 9.40 4.12
CA GLY A 385 5.77 10.45 4.00
C GLY A 385 6.29 10.68 2.57
N LEU A 386 5.78 9.94 1.59
CA LEU A 386 6.20 9.97 0.20
C LEU A 386 5.34 10.95 -0.60
N ARG A 387 5.92 11.99 -1.17
CA ARG A 387 5.24 13.06 -1.90
C ARG A 387 5.67 13.18 -3.34
N THR A 388 6.88 12.69 -3.66
CA THR A 388 7.50 12.78 -4.98
C THR A 388 8.18 11.47 -5.35
N SER A 389 8.52 11.28 -6.61
CA SER A 389 9.33 10.13 -7.06
C SER A 389 10.74 10.11 -6.43
N GLY A 390 11.28 11.29 -6.11
CA GLY A 390 12.55 11.39 -5.39
C GLY A 390 12.47 10.80 -3.98
N ASP A 391 11.34 10.99 -3.27
CA ASP A 391 11.14 10.36 -1.95
C ASP A 391 11.06 8.83 -2.08
N LEU A 392 10.43 8.31 -3.15
CA LEU A 392 10.41 6.87 -3.43
C LEU A 392 11.85 6.34 -3.64
N ALA A 393 12.65 7.02 -4.45
CA ALA A 393 14.04 6.64 -4.70
C ALA A 393 14.87 6.65 -3.41
N LYS A 394 14.70 7.66 -2.55
CA LYS A 394 15.37 7.74 -1.25
C LYS A 394 14.94 6.62 -0.30
N ALA A 395 13.65 6.29 -0.24
CA ALA A 395 13.15 5.18 0.57
C ALA A 395 13.70 3.83 0.13
N LEU A 396 13.77 3.58 -1.19
CA LEU A 396 14.36 2.37 -1.75
C LEU A 396 15.86 2.30 -1.48
N ALA A 397 16.60 3.41 -1.68
CA ALA A 397 18.02 3.51 -1.38
C ALA A 397 18.32 3.31 0.13
N ALA A 398 17.41 3.69 1.00
CA ALA A 398 17.49 3.47 2.45
C ALA A 398 17.26 2.00 2.89
N GLY A 399 17.01 1.09 1.94
CA GLY A 399 16.86 -0.33 2.18
C GLY A 399 15.42 -0.86 2.11
N ALA A 400 14.41 -0.01 1.82
CA ALA A 400 13.07 -0.51 1.58
C ALA A 400 13.03 -1.38 0.31
N GLY A 401 12.41 -2.56 0.39
CA GLY A 401 12.13 -3.37 -0.78
C GLY A 401 11.04 -2.76 -1.65
N CYS A 402 10.03 -2.18 -1.00
CA CYS A 402 8.88 -1.54 -1.66
C CYS A 402 8.45 -0.28 -0.91
N VAL A 403 7.62 0.53 -1.56
CA VAL A 403 7.00 1.73 -0.98
C VAL A 403 5.48 1.63 -1.05
N MET A 404 4.78 2.13 -0.04
CA MET A 404 3.32 2.21 -0.02
C MET A 404 2.89 3.67 -0.13
N VAL A 405 2.01 3.96 -1.10
CA VAL A 405 1.57 5.32 -1.41
C VAL A 405 0.06 5.49 -1.23
N GLY A 406 -0.33 6.57 -0.56
CA GLY A 406 -1.72 6.96 -0.31
C GLY A 406 -2.10 8.22 -1.10
N SER A 407 -1.68 9.41 -0.64
CA SER A 407 -2.05 10.71 -1.21
C SER A 407 -1.70 10.88 -2.70
N LEU A 408 -0.65 10.22 -3.17
CA LEU A 408 -0.27 10.24 -4.58
C LEU A 408 -1.32 9.59 -5.48
N LEU A 409 -2.02 8.57 -4.97
CA LEU A 409 -3.05 7.81 -5.70
C LEU A 409 -4.48 8.21 -5.35
N ALA A 410 -4.74 8.84 -4.20
CA ALA A 410 -6.09 9.20 -3.74
C ALA A 410 -6.87 10.09 -4.73
N GLY A 411 -6.18 10.91 -5.54
CA GLY A 411 -6.77 11.79 -6.56
C GLY A 411 -6.98 11.13 -7.92
N THR A 412 -6.72 9.82 -8.08
CA THR A 412 -6.84 9.16 -9.38
C THR A 412 -8.26 8.65 -9.66
N ALA A 413 -8.55 8.35 -10.92
CA ALA A 413 -9.87 7.90 -11.36
C ALA A 413 -10.30 6.61 -10.66
N GLU A 414 -9.36 5.68 -10.44
CA GLU A 414 -9.60 4.35 -9.86
C GLU A 414 -9.66 4.35 -8.32
N ALA A 415 -9.27 5.45 -7.66
CA ALA A 415 -9.49 5.59 -6.22
C ALA A 415 -10.98 5.67 -5.90
N PRO A 416 -11.45 5.15 -4.76
CA PRO A 416 -12.85 5.22 -4.34
C PRO A 416 -13.37 6.66 -4.20
N GLY A 417 -14.69 6.81 -4.30
CA GLY A 417 -15.38 8.08 -4.14
C GLY A 417 -15.56 8.88 -5.43
N GLU A 418 -16.51 9.81 -5.38
CA GLU A 418 -16.87 10.66 -6.52
C GLU A 418 -15.87 11.81 -6.72
N THR A 419 -15.75 12.25 -7.97
CA THR A 419 -15.03 13.47 -8.30
C THR A 419 -16.00 14.65 -8.21
N PHE A 420 -15.64 15.69 -7.48
CA PHE A 420 -16.46 16.90 -7.31
C PHE A 420 -15.67 18.16 -7.70
N LEU A 421 -16.40 19.20 -8.05
CA LEU A 421 -15.83 20.50 -8.40
C LEU A 421 -15.77 21.41 -7.17
N TYR A 422 -14.59 22.00 -6.93
CA TYR A 422 -14.39 23.00 -5.91
C TYR A 422 -13.51 24.13 -6.47
N GLN A 423 -13.96 25.37 -6.39
CA GLN A 423 -13.26 26.56 -6.94
C GLN A 423 -12.77 26.38 -8.39
N GLY A 424 -13.60 25.76 -9.24
CA GLY A 424 -13.30 25.55 -10.67
C GLY A 424 -12.31 24.42 -10.97
N ARG A 425 -11.87 23.64 -9.97
CA ARG A 425 -11.00 22.48 -10.14
C ARG A 425 -11.69 21.21 -9.64
N ALA A 426 -11.32 20.07 -10.22
CA ALA A 426 -11.81 18.76 -9.82
C ALA A 426 -11.00 18.21 -8.66
N TYR A 427 -11.68 17.65 -7.66
CA TYR A 427 -11.09 17.05 -6.46
C TYR A 427 -11.72 15.71 -6.13
N LYS A 428 -11.02 14.91 -5.32
CA LYS A 428 -11.54 13.71 -4.63
C LYS A 428 -11.31 13.82 -3.13
N SER A 429 -12.20 13.20 -2.36
CA SER A 429 -12.04 13.11 -0.91
C SER A 429 -10.83 12.25 -0.56
N TYR A 430 -10.07 12.65 0.45
CA TYR A 430 -8.96 11.90 1.00
C TYR A 430 -8.94 12.05 2.52
N ARG A 431 -8.92 10.92 3.24
CA ARG A 431 -8.94 10.95 4.70
C ARG A 431 -8.00 9.94 5.34
N GLY A 432 -7.54 10.27 6.55
CA GLY A 432 -6.77 9.37 7.40
C GLY A 432 -7.65 8.28 7.98
N MET A 433 -7.11 7.06 8.13
CA MET A 433 -7.82 5.96 8.80
C MET A 433 -8.10 6.26 10.28
N GLY A 434 -7.39 7.22 10.90
CA GLY A 434 -7.64 7.76 12.24
C GLY A 434 -8.54 9.00 12.26
N SER A 435 -9.17 9.39 11.15
CA SER A 435 -10.18 10.46 11.15
C SER A 435 -11.49 9.97 11.78
N VAL A 436 -12.31 10.90 12.28
CA VAL A 436 -13.60 10.57 12.91
C VAL A 436 -14.47 9.75 11.96
N GLY A 437 -14.60 10.16 10.70
CA GLY A 437 -15.43 9.46 9.73
C GLY A 437 -14.90 8.09 9.32
N ALA A 438 -13.57 7.87 9.30
CA ALA A 438 -13.00 6.56 9.05
C ALA A 438 -13.18 5.63 10.27
N MET A 439 -12.95 6.14 11.48
CA MET A 439 -13.14 5.37 12.72
C MET A 439 -14.61 4.96 12.93
N ALA A 440 -15.55 5.83 12.58
CA ALA A 440 -16.98 5.53 12.63
C ALA A 440 -17.40 4.39 11.68
N ARG A 441 -16.63 4.14 10.61
CA ARG A 441 -16.85 3.06 9.62
C ARG A 441 -16.12 1.76 9.93
N GLY A 442 -15.30 1.70 11.00
CA GLY A 442 -14.68 0.45 11.44
C GLY A 442 -13.18 0.50 11.70
N SER A 443 -12.48 1.63 11.48
CA SER A 443 -11.03 1.72 11.72
C SER A 443 -10.63 2.11 13.15
N ALA A 444 -11.58 2.28 14.07
CA ALA A 444 -11.32 2.67 15.46
C ALA A 444 -10.41 1.66 16.20
N ASP A 445 -10.51 0.38 15.91
CA ASP A 445 -9.66 -0.69 16.47
C ASP A 445 -8.18 -0.56 16.05
N ARG A 446 -7.89 0.04 14.89
CA ARG A 446 -6.53 0.36 14.44
C ARG A 446 -5.80 1.27 15.44
N TYR A 447 -6.56 2.12 16.13
CA TYR A 447 -6.10 3.14 17.09
C TYR A 447 -6.44 2.77 18.54
N PHE A 448 -6.68 1.49 18.83
CA PHE A 448 -7.02 0.99 20.18
C PHE A 448 -8.28 1.61 20.79
N GLN A 449 -9.23 2.05 19.95
CA GLN A 449 -10.46 2.73 20.37
C GLN A 449 -11.72 1.93 19.99
N ALA A 450 -11.60 0.61 19.81
CA ALA A 450 -12.72 -0.27 19.42
C ALA A 450 -13.90 -0.26 20.41
N ASP A 451 -13.61 -0.04 21.71
CA ASP A 451 -14.60 -0.08 22.79
C ASP A 451 -15.36 1.25 22.96
N ILE A 452 -14.93 2.32 22.26
CA ILE A 452 -15.54 3.63 22.33
C ILE A 452 -16.74 3.69 21.37
N LYS A 453 -17.95 3.57 21.93
CA LYS A 453 -19.21 3.62 21.14
C LYS A 453 -19.67 5.05 20.80
N ASP A 454 -19.30 6.01 21.62
CA ASP A 454 -19.68 7.42 21.43
C ASP A 454 -18.63 8.12 20.56
N GLN A 455 -19.02 8.47 19.34
CA GLN A 455 -18.14 9.13 18.37
C GLN A 455 -17.54 10.44 18.89
N MET A 456 -18.22 11.15 19.78
CA MET A 456 -17.74 12.39 20.39
C MET A 456 -16.59 12.17 21.40
N LYS A 457 -16.39 10.93 21.82
CA LYS A 457 -15.31 10.53 22.73
C LYS A 457 -14.11 9.93 22.02
N LEU A 458 -14.18 9.74 20.72
CA LEU A 458 -13.04 9.32 19.91
C LEU A 458 -11.95 10.40 19.91
N VAL A 459 -10.70 10.00 20.04
CA VAL A 459 -9.53 10.87 19.87
C VAL A 459 -8.94 10.62 18.48
N PRO A 460 -9.23 11.50 17.50
CA PRO A 460 -8.75 11.28 16.15
C PRO A 460 -7.25 11.52 16.01
N GLU A 461 -6.60 10.64 15.27
CA GLU A 461 -5.20 10.74 14.87
C GLU A 461 -5.05 10.93 13.35
N GLY A 462 -6.04 11.52 12.73
CA GLY A 462 -6.05 11.84 11.31
C GLY A 462 -7.16 12.84 10.96
N ILE A 463 -6.98 13.50 9.82
CA ILE A 463 -7.93 14.48 9.29
C ILE A 463 -8.66 13.95 8.07
N GLU A 464 -9.74 14.64 7.71
CA GLU A 464 -10.44 14.52 6.44
C GLU A 464 -10.13 15.74 5.57
N GLY A 465 -9.86 15.51 4.30
CA GLY A 465 -9.50 16.56 3.37
C GLY A 465 -9.84 16.17 1.93
N GLN A 466 -9.27 16.88 1.00
CA GLN A 466 -9.43 16.63 -0.43
C GLN A 466 -8.09 16.75 -1.15
N VAL A 467 -7.97 16.03 -2.25
CA VAL A 467 -6.80 16.09 -3.14
C VAL A 467 -7.24 16.42 -4.56
N PRO A 468 -6.42 17.13 -5.36
CA PRO A 468 -6.74 17.39 -6.76
C PRO A 468 -6.94 16.08 -7.53
N PHE A 469 -7.93 16.07 -8.43
CA PHE A 469 -8.11 14.96 -9.38
C PHE A 469 -6.94 14.95 -10.37
N LYS A 470 -6.36 13.76 -10.58
CA LYS A 470 -5.12 13.56 -11.36
C LYS A 470 -5.32 12.72 -12.62
N GLY A 471 -6.55 12.34 -12.95
CA GLY A 471 -6.82 11.41 -14.05
C GLY A 471 -6.46 9.95 -13.70
N PRO A 472 -6.13 9.13 -14.70
CA PRO A 472 -5.85 7.70 -14.50
C PRO A 472 -4.61 7.42 -13.63
N ALA A 473 -4.69 6.41 -12.75
CA ALA A 473 -3.58 5.99 -11.90
C ALA A 473 -2.32 5.59 -12.70
N LYS A 474 -2.50 5.03 -13.90
CA LYS A 474 -1.39 4.67 -14.79
C LYS A 474 -0.44 5.83 -15.08
N ASP A 475 -0.98 7.04 -15.26
CA ASP A 475 -0.17 8.22 -15.59
C ASP A 475 0.65 8.67 -14.38
N VAL A 476 0.07 8.62 -13.18
CA VAL A 476 0.77 8.91 -11.92
C VAL A 476 1.87 7.87 -11.67
N ILE A 477 1.57 6.59 -11.79
CA ILE A 477 2.54 5.50 -11.59
C ILE A 477 3.69 5.60 -12.61
N HIS A 478 3.39 5.93 -13.88
CA HIS A 478 4.41 6.15 -14.91
C HIS A 478 5.42 7.22 -14.48
N GLN A 479 4.95 8.37 -13.97
CA GLN A 479 5.82 9.44 -13.48
C GLN A 479 6.64 9.02 -12.26
N LEU A 480 6.05 8.27 -11.32
CA LEU A 480 6.73 7.80 -10.13
C LEU A 480 7.84 6.81 -10.48
N VAL A 481 7.54 5.81 -11.31
CA VAL A 481 8.53 4.82 -11.77
C VAL A 481 9.62 5.48 -12.63
N GLY A 482 9.24 6.41 -13.51
CA GLY A 482 10.18 7.19 -14.31
C GLY A 482 11.20 7.95 -13.46
N GLY A 483 10.74 8.59 -12.37
CA GLY A 483 11.64 9.29 -11.45
C GLY A 483 12.55 8.35 -10.66
N VAL A 484 12.08 7.16 -10.25
CA VAL A 484 12.93 6.13 -9.64
C VAL A 484 14.01 5.67 -10.63
N LYS A 485 13.63 5.37 -11.88
CA LYS A 485 14.59 4.99 -12.94
C LYS A 485 15.62 6.10 -13.23
N ALA A 486 15.21 7.37 -13.20
CA ALA A 486 16.14 8.49 -13.32
C ALA A 486 17.16 8.50 -12.17
N ALA A 487 16.70 8.33 -10.92
CA ALA A 487 17.59 8.23 -9.76
C ALA A 487 18.56 7.05 -9.88
N MET A 488 18.09 5.88 -10.35
CA MET A 488 18.94 4.72 -10.61
C MET A 488 19.99 5.03 -11.69
N GLY A 489 19.62 5.73 -12.75
CA GLY A 489 20.55 6.21 -13.77
C GLY A 489 21.64 7.14 -13.19
N TYR A 490 21.26 8.13 -12.38
CA TYR A 490 22.20 9.06 -11.74
C TYR A 490 23.15 8.37 -10.74
N THR A 491 22.73 7.29 -10.11
CA THR A 491 23.55 6.55 -9.12
C THR A 491 24.28 5.35 -9.71
N GLY A 492 24.13 5.08 -11.01
CA GLY A 492 24.74 3.93 -11.70
C GLY A 492 24.20 2.59 -11.20
N SER A 493 22.91 2.52 -10.84
CA SER A 493 22.25 1.35 -10.26
C SER A 493 21.35 0.68 -11.29
N ALA A 494 21.70 -0.53 -11.73
CA ALA A 494 20.91 -1.27 -12.71
C ALA A 494 19.65 -1.90 -12.10
N THR A 495 19.68 -2.25 -10.82
CA THR A 495 18.60 -2.88 -10.06
C THR A 495 18.32 -2.12 -8.76
N ILE A 496 17.17 -2.42 -8.11
CA ILE A 496 16.88 -1.87 -6.77
C ILE A 496 17.94 -2.31 -5.75
N LYS A 497 18.46 -3.53 -5.87
CA LYS A 497 19.53 -4.01 -5.00
C LYS A 497 20.81 -3.19 -5.18
N ASP A 498 21.21 -2.91 -6.41
CA ASP A 498 22.37 -2.05 -6.68
C ASP A 498 22.15 -0.65 -6.08
N LEU A 499 20.93 -0.11 -6.18
CA LEU A 499 20.58 1.18 -5.57
C LEU A 499 20.80 1.16 -4.05
N GLN A 500 20.39 0.09 -3.37
CA GLN A 500 20.61 -0.08 -1.92
C GLN A 500 22.09 -0.19 -1.55
N GLU A 501 22.90 -0.84 -2.37
CA GLU A 501 24.33 -1.07 -2.10
C GLU A 501 25.22 0.14 -2.46
N ARG A 502 24.90 0.81 -3.57
CA ARG A 502 25.73 1.88 -4.15
C ARG A 502 25.36 3.28 -3.71
N ALA A 503 24.07 3.54 -3.44
CA ALA A 503 23.62 4.88 -3.11
C ALA A 503 24.31 5.46 -1.87
N ARG A 504 24.58 6.75 -1.93
CA ARG A 504 25.11 7.53 -0.80
C ARG A 504 24.22 8.73 -0.57
N PHE A 505 23.96 9.01 0.69
CA PHE A 505 23.19 10.20 1.07
C PHE A 505 24.12 11.34 1.46
N VAL A 506 23.72 12.56 1.11
CA VAL A 506 24.24 13.78 1.68
C VAL A 506 23.11 14.46 2.47
N GLN A 507 23.40 14.82 3.72
CA GLN A 507 22.48 15.61 4.52
C GLN A 507 22.53 17.07 4.06
N ILE A 508 21.36 17.70 3.91
CA ILE A 508 21.22 19.08 3.46
C ILE A 508 20.60 19.96 4.56
N THR A 509 20.80 21.26 4.44
CA THR A 509 20.18 22.27 5.30
C THR A 509 18.84 22.73 4.69
N ASN A 510 18.08 23.55 5.44
CA ASN A 510 16.88 24.19 4.91
C ASN A 510 17.18 25.07 3.67
N ALA A 511 18.38 25.66 3.59
CA ALA A 511 18.83 26.40 2.39
C ALA A 511 18.99 25.45 1.19
N GLY A 512 19.62 24.29 1.39
CA GLY A 512 19.74 23.27 0.36
C GLY A 512 18.39 22.67 -0.05
N LEU A 513 17.44 22.55 0.88
CA LEU A 513 16.06 22.15 0.54
C LEU A 513 15.38 23.23 -0.33
N SER A 514 15.52 24.51 0.00
CA SER A 514 14.97 25.61 -0.81
C SER A 514 15.59 25.66 -2.21
N GLU A 515 16.90 25.44 -2.33
CA GLU A 515 17.62 25.32 -3.59
C GLU A 515 17.12 24.14 -4.45
N SER A 516 16.69 23.03 -3.80
CA SER A 516 16.18 21.84 -4.47
C SER A 516 14.80 22.04 -5.11
N HIS A 517 14.06 23.05 -4.70
CA HIS A 517 12.79 23.42 -5.30
C HIS A 517 12.94 24.50 -6.36
N VAL A 518 11.97 24.60 -7.26
CA VAL A 518 11.91 25.70 -8.24
C VAL A 518 11.88 27.03 -7.49
N HIS A 519 12.84 27.91 -7.79
CA HIS A 519 13.00 29.23 -7.18
C HIS A 519 13.33 30.29 -8.23
N ASP A 520 13.09 31.55 -7.91
CA ASP A 520 13.40 32.74 -8.74
C ASP A 520 12.73 32.77 -10.14
N VAL A 521 11.70 31.91 -10.35
CA VAL A 521 10.91 31.90 -11.60
C VAL A 521 9.42 31.71 -11.29
N THR A 522 8.57 32.23 -12.19
CA THR A 522 7.13 31.93 -12.14
C THR A 522 6.82 30.75 -13.03
N ILE A 523 6.21 29.70 -12.46
CA ILE A 523 5.79 28.53 -13.23
C ILE A 523 4.64 28.93 -14.15
N THR A 524 4.86 28.86 -15.47
CA THR A 524 3.84 29.15 -16.48
C THR A 524 3.11 27.88 -16.96
N ARG A 525 3.75 26.71 -16.78
CA ARG A 525 3.17 25.40 -17.08
C ARG A 525 3.64 24.39 -16.05
N GLU A 526 2.71 23.75 -15.37
CA GLU A 526 3.00 22.67 -14.41
C GLU A 526 3.59 21.44 -15.12
N ALA A 527 4.59 20.83 -14.51
CA ALA A 527 5.06 19.51 -14.91
C ALA A 527 4.19 18.42 -14.25
N PRO A 528 3.94 17.27 -14.91
CA PRO A 528 3.10 16.21 -14.36
C PRO A 528 3.58 15.66 -13.01
N ASN A 529 4.88 15.75 -12.75
CA ASN A 529 5.56 15.25 -11.55
C ASN A 529 5.99 16.36 -10.58
N TYR A 530 5.67 17.64 -10.91
CA TYR A 530 5.94 18.80 -10.07
C TYR A 530 4.73 19.77 -10.08
N PRO A 531 3.63 19.43 -9.38
CA PRO A 531 2.47 20.32 -9.29
C PRO A 531 2.77 21.53 -8.41
N THR A 532 2.25 22.69 -8.77
CA THR A 532 2.28 23.88 -7.91
C THR A 532 1.43 23.62 -6.65
N ARG A 533 1.96 24.00 -5.50
CA ARG A 533 1.30 23.88 -4.18
C ARG A 533 0.26 24.98 -3.98
#